data_c0d26caf79bfa28d85ba1c15e669bbb7
#
_entry.id   c0d26caf79bfa28d85ba1c15e669bbb7
#
_cell.length_a   1.000
_cell.length_b   1.000
_cell.length_c   1.000
_cell.angle_alpha   90.00
_cell.angle_beta   90.00
_cell.angle_gamma   90.00
#
_symmetry.space_group_name_H-M   'P 1'
#
loop_
_entity.id
_entity.type
_entity.pdbx_description
1 polymer ?
#
loop_
_entity_poly.entity_id
_entity_poly.type
_entity_poly.pdbx_seq_one_letter_code
_entity_poly.pdbx_strand_id
1 'polypeptide(L)'
;MKYNDIDFNEKTVLITGAAGFIGSNLCFYFQNNYPDCTIIALDCFRSGETFSNGNLKSFGHFKNLLGFNGIVISGDINDNKLLESLEKNYQFDYIFHQAAISDTTALEQDIMLKTNVNAYESLLKIAIRHNANMIYASSAATYGDSNRFEVGYEKPNNVYGFSKVMMDNITYEYLKKDLDISIVGLKYFNVYGPREFYKNKTASMVVQFGHQILKGLTPKLFEGSDKILRDFIYIEDVIQANIKACNPKKSGVYNVGTGMARSFEDIVNILQKELEIDNGKEYIPNP
;
A
#
# COMPACT_ATOMS: atom_id res chain seq x y z
N MET A 1 16.73 3.54 -11.18
CA MET A 1 17.73 3.84 -10.11
C MET A 1 17.63 2.76 -9.05
N LYS A 2 18.73 2.16 -8.64
CA LYS A 2 18.77 1.16 -7.54
C LYS A 2 18.82 1.89 -6.19
N TYR A 3 18.03 1.45 -5.21
CA TYR A 3 17.87 2.15 -3.92
C TYR A 3 18.64 1.52 -2.75
N ASN A 4 19.29 0.38 -2.96
CA ASN A 4 20.20 -0.27 -2.03
C ASN A 4 21.27 -1.07 -2.80
N ASP A 5 22.20 -1.69 -2.06
CA ASP A 5 23.32 -2.48 -2.61
C ASP A 5 22.95 -3.97 -2.81
N ILE A 6 21.68 -4.35 -2.57
CA ILE A 6 21.24 -5.73 -2.80
C ILE A 6 21.13 -5.96 -4.31
N ASP A 7 21.71 -7.05 -4.79
CA ASP A 7 21.44 -7.56 -6.12
C ASP A 7 20.26 -8.53 -6.07
N PHE A 8 19.17 -8.15 -6.74
CA PHE A 8 17.99 -9.00 -6.84
C PHE A 8 17.98 -9.89 -8.10
N ASN A 9 19.00 -9.83 -8.94
CA ASN A 9 19.13 -10.81 -10.03
C ASN A 9 19.22 -12.23 -9.41
N GLU A 10 18.66 -13.21 -10.10
CA GLU A 10 18.52 -14.60 -9.64
C GLU A 10 17.71 -14.79 -8.35
N LYS A 11 17.08 -13.70 -7.83
CA LYS A 11 16.18 -13.79 -6.69
C LYS A 11 14.73 -13.97 -7.14
N THR A 12 13.95 -14.66 -6.29
CA THR A 12 12.50 -14.81 -6.47
C THR A 12 11.75 -13.91 -5.52
N VAL A 13 10.96 -13.01 -6.08
CA VAL A 13 10.21 -12.00 -5.35
C VAL A 13 8.71 -12.23 -5.54
N LEU A 14 7.97 -12.45 -4.45
CA LEU A 14 6.51 -12.46 -4.45
C LEU A 14 5.98 -11.07 -4.09
N ILE A 15 5.13 -10.52 -4.95
CA ILE A 15 4.42 -9.26 -4.70
C ILE A 15 2.93 -9.56 -4.67
N THR A 16 2.28 -9.43 -3.52
CA THR A 16 0.82 -9.54 -3.41
C THR A 16 0.18 -8.17 -3.55
N GLY A 17 -1.05 -8.10 -4.07
CA GLY A 17 -1.68 -6.82 -4.45
C GLY A 17 -0.99 -6.17 -5.65
N ALA A 18 -0.40 -7.00 -6.50
CA ALA A 18 0.48 -6.59 -7.60
C ALA A 18 -0.21 -5.77 -8.69
N ALA A 19 -1.50 -5.96 -8.92
CA ALA A 19 -2.29 -5.15 -9.86
C ALA A 19 -2.85 -3.87 -9.22
N GLY A 20 -2.61 -3.65 -7.94
CA GLY A 20 -2.93 -2.43 -7.20
C GLY A 20 -1.93 -1.30 -7.46
N PHE A 21 -2.11 -0.17 -6.76
CA PHE A 21 -1.29 1.03 -6.92
C PHE A 21 0.18 0.80 -6.54
N ILE A 22 0.45 0.42 -5.30
CA ILE A 22 1.83 0.27 -4.80
C ILE A 22 2.48 -0.99 -5.39
N GLY A 23 1.75 -2.12 -5.39
CA GLY A 23 2.26 -3.40 -5.90
C GLY A 23 2.71 -3.34 -7.35
N SER A 24 1.95 -2.67 -8.23
CA SER A 24 2.36 -2.53 -9.63
C SER A 24 3.60 -1.67 -9.82
N ASN A 25 3.79 -0.62 -9.01
CA ASN A 25 5.02 0.17 -9.04
C ASN A 25 6.24 -0.66 -8.58
N LEU A 26 6.07 -1.54 -7.57
CA LEU A 26 7.12 -2.49 -7.19
C LEU A 26 7.43 -3.49 -8.32
N CYS A 27 6.41 -4.06 -8.99
CA CYS A 27 6.60 -4.96 -10.12
C CYS A 27 7.50 -4.32 -11.20
N PHE A 28 7.19 -3.10 -11.61
CA PHE A 28 7.98 -2.40 -12.62
C PHE A 28 9.34 -1.94 -12.11
N TYR A 29 9.47 -1.64 -10.82
CA TYR A 29 10.79 -1.35 -10.24
C TYR A 29 11.72 -2.55 -10.40
N PHE A 30 11.29 -3.76 -10.04
CA PHE A 30 12.10 -4.96 -10.19
C PHE A 30 12.39 -5.26 -11.65
N GLN A 31 11.37 -5.26 -12.52
CA GLN A 31 11.53 -5.48 -13.95
C GLN A 31 12.56 -4.56 -14.60
N ASN A 32 12.54 -3.27 -14.23
CA ASN A 32 13.40 -2.26 -14.88
C ASN A 32 14.83 -2.24 -14.34
N ASN A 33 15.08 -2.79 -13.15
CA ASN A 33 16.39 -2.71 -12.50
C ASN A 33 17.09 -4.07 -12.35
N TYR A 34 16.35 -5.18 -12.46
CA TYR A 34 16.86 -6.53 -12.23
C TYR A 34 16.24 -7.51 -13.24
N PRO A 35 16.79 -7.59 -14.46
CA PRO A 35 16.21 -8.37 -15.57
C PRO A 35 16.17 -9.88 -15.30
N ASP A 36 17.07 -10.39 -14.45
CA ASP A 36 17.14 -11.82 -14.11
C ASP A 36 16.38 -12.15 -12.80
N CYS A 37 15.65 -11.18 -12.23
CA CYS A 37 14.80 -11.41 -11.06
C CYS A 37 13.52 -12.14 -11.47
N THR A 38 13.18 -13.22 -10.79
CA THR A 38 11.89 -13.88 -10.94
C THR A 38 10.83 -13.11 -10.15
N ILE A 39 9.93 -12.41 -10.84
CA ILE A 39 8.90 -11.58 -10.22
C ILE A 39 7.55 -12.28 -10.34
N ILE A 40 6.95 -12.62 -9.20
CA ILE A 40 5.63 -13.25 -9.11
C ILE A 40 4.63 -12.21 -8.61
N ALA A 41 3.75 -11.78 -9.50
CA ALA A 41 2.72 -10.78 -9.26
C ALA A 41 1.39 -11.49 -8.94
N LEU A 42 1.01 -11.54 -7.67
CA LEU A 42 -0.25 -12.13 -7.19
C LEU A 42 -1.27 -11.04 -6.90
N ASP A 43 -2.45 -11.14 -7.49
CA ASP A 43 -3.57 -10.25 -7.22
C ASP A 43 -4.90 -10.97 -7.45
N CYS A 44 -5.94 -10.65 -6.68
CA CYS A 44 -7.28 -11.18 -6.92
C CYS A 44 -8.00 -10.48 -8.06
N PHE A 45 -7.47 -9.36 -8.54
CA PHE A 45 -8.08 -8.45 -9.50
C PHE A 45 -9.51 -8.03 -9.11
N ARG A 46 -10.03 -6.99 -9.75
CA ARG A 46 -11.41 -6.56 -9.48
C ARG A 46 -12.43 -7.45 -10.18
N SER A 47 -13.44 -7.86 -9.44
CA SER A 47 -14.58 -8.62 -9.95
C SER A 47 -15.82 -7.77 -10.23
N GLY A 48 -15.82 -6.51 -9.78
CA GLY A 48 -17.00 -5.65 -9.74
C GLY A 48 -17.80 -5.77 -8.43
N GLU A 49 -17.42 -6.66 -7.52
CA GLU A 49 -18.03 -6.75 -6.19
C GLU A 49 -17.76 -5.50 -5.35
N THR A 50 -18.77 -5.07 -4.60
CA THR A 50 -18.71 -3.89 -3.74
C THR A 50 -18.98 -4.22 -2.28
N PHE A 51 -18.49 -3.37 -1.40
CA PHE A 51 -18.91 -3.28 -0.01
C PHE A 51 -20.28 -2.60 0.10
N SER A 52 -20.89 -2.62 1.28
CA SER A 52 -22.17 -1.96 1.57
C SER A 52 -22.14 -0.45 1.31
N ASN A 53 -20.97 0.19 1.41
CA ASN A 53 -20.74 1.61 1.08
C ASN A 53 -20.65 1.88 -0.45
N GLY A 54 -20.73 0.84 -1.30
CA GLY A 54 -20.65 0.92 -2.76
C GLY A 54 -19.23 1.00 -3.32
N ASN A 55 -18.18 0.95 -2.50
CA ASN A 55 -16.81 0.88 -2.95
C ASN A 55 -16.43 -0.54 -3.36
N LEU A 56 -15.54 -0.66 -4.36
CA LEU A 56 -15.06 -1.97 -4.82
C LEU A 56 -14.30 -2.72 -3.73
N LYS A 57 -14.52 -4.03 -3.62
CA LYS A 57 -13.77 -4.89 -2.71
C LYS A 57 -12.31 -5.07 -3.10
N SER A 58 -11.99 -4.98 -4.40
CA SER A 58 -10.62 -5.01 -4.91
C SER A 58 -10.38 -3.90 -5.92
N PHE A 59 -9.22 -3.28 -5.83
CA PHE A 59 -8.75 -2.22 -6.75
C PHE A 59 -7.76 -2.73 -7.79
N GLY A 60 -7.36 -4.02 -7.74
CA GLY A 60 -6.46 -4.62 -8.71
C GLY A 60 -6.97 -4.46 -10.14
N HIS A 61 -6.19 -3.86 -11.03
CA HIS A 61 -6.59 -3.59 -12.39
C HIS A 61 -5.51 -3.98 -13.39
N PHE A 62 -5.87 -4.77 -14.41
CA PHE A 62 -4.92 -5.29 -15.41
C PHE A 62 -4.10 -4.20 -16.11
N LYS A 63 -4.68 -3.00 -16.31
CA LYS A 63 -3.95 -1.87 -16.92
C LYS A 63 -2.76 -1.38 -16.09
N ASN A 64 -2.75 -1.63 -14.79
CA ASN A 64 -1.59 -1.34 -13.95
C ASN A 64 -0.41 -2.27 -14.25
N LEU A 65 -0.65 -3.42 -14.90
CA LEU A 65 0.38 -4.38 -15.30
C LEU A 65 0.62 -4.42 -16.82
N LEU A 66 0.10 -3.47 -17.58
CA LEU A 66 0.40 -3.41 -19.03
C LEU A 66 1.90 -3.16 -19.25
N GLY A 67 2.54 -4.06 -20.01
CA GLY A 67 4.00 -4.03 -20.24
C GLY A 67 4.83 -4.73 -19.18
N PHE A 68 4.19 -5.32 -18.14
CA PHE A 68 4.87 -6.20 -17.21
C PHE A 68 5.10 -7.58 -17.85
N ASN A 69 6.33 -8.11 -17.73
CA ASN A 69 6.77 -9.36 -18.35
C ASN A 69 7.07 -10.48 -17.34
N GLY A 70 6.84 -10.24 -16.03
CA GLY A 70 6.97 -11.27 -15.00
C GLY A 70 5.77 -12.22 -14.95
N ILE A 71 5.74 -13.10 -13.97
CA ILE A 71 4.68 -14.09 -13.77
C ILE A 71 3.48 -13.43 -13.10
N VAL A 72 2.31 -13.45 -13.75
CA VAL A 72 1.06 -12.92 -13.20
C VAL A 72 0.16 -14.06 -12.78
N ILE A 73 -0.25 -14.06 -11.51
CA ILE A 73 -1.16 -15.07 -10.95
C ILE A 73 -2.42 -14.35 -10.43
N SER A 74 -3.56 -14.77 -10.95
CA SER A 74 -4.87 -14.32 -10.43
C SER A 74 -5.32 -15.23 -9.30
N GLY A 75 -5.51 -14.68 -8.10
CA GLY A 75 -5.97 -15.45 -6.95
C GLY A 75 -6.11 -14.65 -5.68
N ASP A 76 -6.88 -15.19 -4.74
CA ASP A 76 -7.13 -14.59 -3.43
C ASP A 76 -6.07 -15.09 -2.43
N ILE A 77 -5.47 -14.17 -1.69
CA ILE A 77 -4.52 -14.49 -0.60
C ILE A 77 -5.16 -15.27 0.56
N ASN A 78 -6.49 -15.36 0.61
CA ASN A 78 -7.24 -16.20 1.55
C ASN A 78 -7.37 -17.65 1.07
N ASP A 79 -6.98 -17.97 -0.16
CA ASP A 79 -7.05 -19.33 -0.69
C ASP A 79 -5.79 -20.13 -0.28
N ASN A 80 -5.94 -20.98 0.74
CA ASN A 80 -4.86 -21.80 1.24
C ASN A 80 -4.29 -22.76 0.16
N LYS A 81 -5.14 -23.29 -0.75
CA LYS A 81 -4.68 -24.18 -1.82
C LYS A 81 -3.79 -23.45 -2.81
N LEU A 82 -4.15 -22.18 -3.12
CA LEU A 82 -3.30 -21.33 -3.94
C LEU A 82 -1.95 -21.08 -3.25
N LEU A 83 -1.97 -20.70 -1.97
CA LEU A 83 -0.74 -20.45 -1.21
C LEU A 83 0.16 -21.69 -1.12
N GLU A 84 -0.42 -22.87 -0.86
CA GLU A 84 0.29 -24.16 -0.88
C GLU A 84 0.90 -24.48 -2.26
N SER A 85 0.16 -24.19 -3.34
CA SER A 85 0.67 -24.35 -4.71
C SER A 85 1.82 -23.40 -5.03
N LEU A 86 1.74 -22.15 -4.57
CA LEU A 86 2.83 -21.18 -4.74
C LEU A 86 4.07 -21.64 -3.97
N GLU A 87 3.91 -22.04 -2.72
CA GLU A 87 4.98 -22.55 -1.87
C GLU A 87 5.66 -23.79 -2.45
N LYS A 88 4.89 -24.67 -3.10
CA LYS A 88 5.43 -25.88 -3.73
C LYS A 88 6.23 -25.59 -5.01
N ASN A 89 5.80 -24.57 -5.77
CA ASN A 89 6.36 -24.31 -7.10
C ASN A 89 7.50 -23.29 -7.10
N TYR A 90 7.61 -22.48 -6.05
CA TYR A 90 8.59 -21.40 -5.96
C TYR A 90 9.29 -21.39 -4.62
N GLN A 91 10.60 -21.08 -4.62
CA GLN A 91 11.36 -20.72 -3.44
C GLN A 91 11.49 -19.21 -3.40
N PHE A 92 10.85 -18.53 -2.42
CA PHE A 92 10.90 -17.07 -2.31
C PHE A 92 12.16 -16.64 -1.55
N ASP A 93 12.79 -15.54 -1.99
CA ASP A 93 13.80 -14.79 -1.26
C ASP A 93 13.19 -13.56 -0.55
N TYR A 94 12.18 -12.95 -1.16
CA TYR A 94 11.49 -11.79 -0.63
C TYR A 94 9.98 -11.87 -0.87
N ILE A 95 9.21 -11.44 0.11
CA ILE A 95 7.76 -11.27 -0.01
C ILE A 95 7.40 -9.81 0.28
N PHE A 96 6.85 -9.12 -0.73
CA PHE A 96 6.26 -7.79 -0.60
C PHE A 96 4.75 -7.94 -0.50
N HIS A 97 4.23 -7.85 0.71
CA HIS A 97 2.80 -8.00 0.95
C HIS A 97 2.10 -6.64 0.91
N GLN A 98 1.58 -6.27 -0.27
CA GLN A 98 0.82 -5.05 -0.51
C GLN A 98 -0.69 -5.30 -0.63
N ALA A 99 -1.12 -6.56 -0.76
CA ALA A 99 -2.53 -6.92 -0.80
C ALA A 99 -3.22 -6.58 0.52
N ALA A 100 -4.29 -5.83 0.45
CA ALA A 100 -5.15 -5.51 1.58
C ALA A 100 -6.47 -4.91 1.09
N ILE A 101 -7.52 -5.06 1.87
CA ILE A 101 -8.67 -4.17 1.81
C ILE A 101 -8.23 -2.85 2.46
N SER A 102 -8.17 -1.77 1.68
CA SER A 102 -7.65 -0.47 2.11
C SER A 102 -8.73 0.61 2.26
N ASP A 103 -10.00 0.23 2.15
CA ASP A 103 -11.13 1.14 2.33
C ASP A 103 -11.36 1.42 3.82
N THR A 104 -11.09 2.65 4.24
CA THR A 104 -11.27 3.09 5.64
C THR A 104 -12.73 3.27 6.03
N THR A 105 -13.66 3.24 5.05
CA THR A 105 -15.10 3.42 5.25
C THR A 105 -15.89 2.12 5.11
N ALA A 106 -15.24 0.99 4.78
CA ALA A 106 -15.88 -0.33 4.76
C ALA A 106 -16.26 -0.78 6.18
N LEU A 107 -17.49 -1.29 6.31
CA LEU A 107 -18.06 -1.71 7.60
C LEU A 107 -17.97 -3.22 7.85
N GLU A 108 -17.63 -3.99 6.83
CA GLU A 108 -17.54 -5.46 6.87
C GLU A 108 -16.26 -5.91 7.60
N GLN A 109 -16.35 -5.99 8.92
CA GLN A 109 -15.20 -6.25 9.79
C GLN A 109 -14.63 -7.66 9.61
N ASP A 110 -15.46 -8.66 9.43
CA ASP A 110 -15.07 -10.06 9.25
C ASP A 110 -14.20 -10.25 8.00
N ILE A 111 -14.64 -9.73 6.85
CA ILE A 111 -13.91 -9.78 5.59
C ILE A 111 -12.59 -8.98 5.72
N MET A 112 -12.64 -7.80 6.35
CA MET A 112 -11.46 -6.96 6.58
C MET A 112 -10.41 -7.70 7.41
N LEU A 113 -10.80 -8.29 8.52
CA LEU A 113 -9.86 -8.99 9.40
C LEU A 113 -9.35 -10.29 8.76
N LYS A 114 -10.22 -11.05 8.09
CA LYS A 114 -9.81 -12.24 7.35
C LYS A 114 -8.75 -11.91 6.32
N THR A 115 -8.99 -10.89 5.48
CA THR A 115 -8.11 -10.56 4.37
C THR A 115 -6.84 -9.85 4.82
N ASN A 116 -6.92 -8.92 5.78
CA ASN A 116 -5.75 -8.14 6.16
C ASN A 116 -4.91 -8.86 7.24
N VAL A 117 -5.56 -9.56 8.19
CA VAL A 117 -4.86 -10.12 9.35
C VAL A 117 -4.52 -11.60 9.14
N ASN A 118 -5.54 -12.44 8.84
CA ASN A 118 -5.31 -13.89 8.77
C ASN A 118 -4.43 -14.25 7.56
N ALA A 119 -4.66 -13.62 6.40
CA ALA A 119 -3.85 -13.86 5.22
C ALA A 119 -2.39 -13.38 5.42
N TYR A 120 -2.20 -12.25 6.13
CA TYR A 120 -0.84 -11.79 6.50
C TYR A 120 -0.09 -12.85 7.30
N GLU A 121 -0.71 -13.42 8.34
CA GLU A 121 -0.07 -14.43 9.16
C GLU A 121 0.26 -15.70 8.35
N SER A 122 -0.60 -16.09 7.42
CA SER A 122 -0.36 -17.22 6.52
C SER A 122 0.87 -16.97 5.62
N LEU A 123 0.97 -15.78 5.02
CA LEU A 123 2.12 -15.38 4.19
C LEU A 123 3.40 -15.26 5.01
N LEU A 124 3.31 -14.74 6.24
CA LEU A 124 4.47 -14.66 7.15
C LEU A 124 5.02 -16.06 7.49
N LYS A 125 4.14 -17.04 7.71
CA LYS A 125 4.55 -18.43 7.93
C LYS A 125 5.26 -19.02 6.70
N ILE A 126 4.80 -18.68 5.49
CA ILE A 126 5.49 -19.05 4.24
C ILE A 126 6.87 -18.38 4.17
N ALA A 127 6.96 -17.09 4.46
CA ALA A 127 8.23 -16.36 4.48
C ALA A 127 9.25 -17.05 5.41
N ILE A 128 8.82 -17.43 6.61
CA ILE A 128 9.66 -18.12 7.58
C ILE A 128 10.14 -19.48 7.05
N ARG A 129 9.24 -20.29 6.47
CA ARG A 129 9.62 -21.61 5.92
C ARG A 129 10.59 -21.51 4.75
N HIS A 130 10.49 -20.43 3.97
CA HIS A 130 11.38 -20.17 2.82
C HIS A 130 12.67 -19.43 3.18
N ASN A 131 12.83 -19.02 4.43
CA ASN A 131 13.88 -18.08 4.84
C ASN A 131 13.86 -16.78 4.00
N ALA A 132 12.67 -16.31 3.67
CA ALA A 132 12.42 -15.14 2.86
C ALA A 132 12.20 -13.89 3.73
N ASN A 133 12.80 -12.77 3.36
CA ASN A 133 12.52 -11.49 4.03
C ASN A 133 11.11 -11.01 3.71
N MET A 134 10.39 -10.49 4.72
CA MET A 134 9.01 -10.04 4.61
C MET A 134 8.91 -8.52 4.77
N ILE A 135 8.42 -7.84 3.75
CA ILE A 135 8.08 -6.42 3.79
C ILE A 135 6.56 -6.28 3.58
N TYR A 136 5.87 -5.60 4.47
CA TYR A 136 4.42 -5.48 4.37
C TYR A 136 3.90 -4.04 4.55
N ALA A 137 2.77 -3.78 3.92
CA ALA A 137 2.05 -2.52 4.02
C ALA A 137 1.29 -2.42 5.34
N SER A 138 1.82 -1.69 6.31
CA SER A 138 1.06 -1.12 7.41
C SER A 138 0.50 0.25 7.00
N SER A 139 -0.02 1.07 7.93
CA SER A 139 -0.68 2.32 7.59
C SER A 139 -0.61 3.35 8.72
N ALA A 140 -0.54 4.63 8.37
CA ALA A 140 -0.75 5.73 9.31
C ALA A 140 -2.19 5.77 9.88
N ALA A 141 -3.17 5.09 9.24
CA ALA A 141 -4.52 4.93 9.80
C ALA A 141 -4.54 4.21 11.16
N THR A 142 -3.46 3.53 11.54
CA THR A 142 -3.27 2.97 12.87
C THR A 142 -3.28 4.03 13.98
N TYR A 143 -2.94 5.27 13.69
CA TYR A 143 -2.88 6.36 14.67
C TYR A 143 -4.25 7.00 14.95
N GLY A 144 -5.25 6.79 14.05
CA GLY A 144 -6.59 7.40 14.17
C GLY A 144 -6.49 8.93 14.24
N ASP A 145 -7.16 9.52 15.22
CA ASP A 145 -7.19 10.98 15.45
C ASP A 145 -6.07 11.46 16.38
N SER A 146 -5.05 10.64 16.61
CA SER A 146 -3.92 11.01 17.47
C SER A 146 -3.06 12.08 16.81
N ASN A 147 -2.58 13.03 17.62
CA ASN A 147 -1.55 13.99 17.20
C ASN A 147 -0.12 13.44 17.44
N ARG A 148 -0.01 12.19 17.92
CA ARG A 148 1.25 11.52 18.18
C ARG A 148 1.45 10.39 17.19
N PHE A 149 2.35 10.58 16.23
CA PHE A 149 2.65 9.64 15.14
C PHE A 149 3.91 8.83 15.45
N GLU A 150 3.92 8.19 16.62
CA GLU A 150 5.02 7.34 17.07
C GLU A 150 4.52 5.89 17.16
N VAL A 151 5.34 4.95 16.69
CA VAL A 151 5.08 3.51 16.82
C VAL A 151 4.97 3.14 18.31
N GLY A 152 3.91 2.42 18.68
CA GLY A 152 3.55 2.11 20.08
C GLY A 152 2.47 3.02 20.67
N TYR A 153 2.00 4.02 19.93
CA TYR A 153 0.93 4.93 20.34
C TYR A 153 -0.29 4.90 19.40
N GLU A 154 -0.52 3.76 18.78
CA GLU A 154 -1.62 3.53 17.85
C GLU A 154 -2.98 3.59 18.58
N LYS A 155 -3.95 4.28 17.97
CA LYS A 155 -5.35 4.39 18.42
C LYS A 155 -6.28 4.42 17.21
N PRO A 156 -6.44 3.30 16.50
CA PRO A 156 -7.25 3.26 15.28
C PRO A 156 -8.72 3.59 15.58
N ASN A 157 -9.35 4.38 14.71
CA ASN A 157 -10.76 4.78 14.80
C ASN A 157 -11.67 4.07 13.78
N ASN A 158 -11.11 3.18 12.97
CA ASN A 158 -11.85 2.35 12.01
C ASN A 158 -11.25 0.95 11.91
N VAL A 159 -12.03 0.01 11.32
CA VAL A 159 -11.63 -1.40 11.23
C VAL A 159 -10.40 -1.61 10.37
N TYR A 160 -10.17 -0.79 9.34
CA TYR A 160 -8.96 -0.85 8.53
C TYR A 160 -7.72 -0.53 9.36
N GLY A 161 -7.72 0.59 10.06
CA GLY A 161 -6.61 0.95 10.97
C GLY A 161 -6.37 -0.12 12.04
N PHE A 162 -7.46 -0.66 12.63
CA PHE A 162 -7.38 -1.77 13.57
C PHE A 162 -6.75 -3.02 12.95
N SER A 163 -7.13 -3.40 11.72
CA SER A 163 -6.53 -4.55 11.03
C SER A 163 -5.01 -4.40 10.86
N LYS A 164 -4.54 -3.17 10.58
CA LYS A 164 -3.10 -2.88 10.43
C LYS A 164 -2.36 -2.93 11.77
N VAL A 165 -3.00 -2.49 12.87
CA VAL A 165 -2.46 -2.69 14.23
C VAL A 165 -2.31 -4.17 14.55
N MET A 166 -3.29 -5.01 14.16
CA MET A 166 -3.21 -6.46 14.39
C MET A 166 -2.06 -7.11 13.59
N MET A 167 -1.81 -6.69 12.35
CA MET A 167 -0.63 -7.13 11.59
C MET A 167 0.68 -6.75 12.28
N ASP A 168 0.76 -5.50 12.76
CA ASP A 168 1.95 -5.01 13.49
C ASP A 168 2.16 -5.80 14.79
N ASN A 169 1.10 -6.12 15.53
CA ASN A 169 1.17 -6.93 16.75
C ASN A 169 1.64 -8.37 16.46
N ILE A 170 1.12 -9.01 15.39
CA ILE A 170 1.60 -10.31 14.94
C ILE A 170 3.09 -10.23 14.65
N THR A 171 3.54 -9.20 13.94
CA THR A 171 4.97 -8.99 13.67
C THR A 171 5.78 -8.95 14.96
N TYR A 172 5.38 -8.15 15.95
CA TYR A 172 6.09 -8.06 17.22
C TYR A 172 6.13 -9.39 17.98
N GLU A 173 5.05 -10.20 17.93
CA GLU A 173 5.08 -11.55 18.53
C GLU A 173 6.05 -12.49 17.82
N TYR A 174 6.14 -12.41 16.50
CA TYR A 174 7.11 -13.21 15.76
C TYR A 174 8.56 -12.74 15.97
N LEU A 175 8.80 -11.45 16.11
CA LEU A 175 10.12 -10.88 16.38
C LEU A 175 10.68 -11.22 17.79
N LYS A 176 9.85 -11.77 18.69
CA LYS A 176 10.34 -12.35 19.96
C LYS A 176 11.01 -13.69 19.78
N LYS A 177 10.83 -14.33 18.62
CA LYS A 177 11.45 -15.61 18.26
C LYS A 177 12.79 -15.32 17.57
N ASP A 178 13.72 -16.26 17.69
CA ASP A 178 14.97 -16.21 16.94
C ASP A 178 14.68 -16.64 15.49
N LEU A 179 14.63 -15.67 14.59
CA LEU A 179 14.30 -15.88 13.18
C LEU A 179 15.44 -15.38 12.31
N ASP A 180 15.80 -16.18 11.30
CA ASP A 180 16.85 -15.85 10.35
C ASP A 180 16.41 -14.88 9.24
N ILE A 181 15.17 -14.39 9.31
CA ILE A 181 14.59 -13.44 8.34
C ILE A 181 14.35 -12.06 8.93
N SER A 182 14.36 -11.05 8.07
CA SER A 182 13.90 -9.72 8.41
C SER A 182 12.39 -9.58 8.15
N ILE A 183 11.67 -8.98 9.11
CA ILE A 183 10.25 -8.66 8.97
C ILE A 183 10.10 -7.16 9.20
N VAL A 184 9.61 -6.43 8.17
CA VAL A 184 9.48 -4.98 8.22
C VAL A 184 8.08 -4.55 7.80
N GLY A 185 7.38 -3.88 8.72
CA GLY A 185 6.12 -3.19 8.46
C GLY A 185 6.36 -1.73 8.12
N LEU A 186 5.74 -1.24 7.07
CA LEU A 186 5.85 0.13 6.61
C LEU A 186 4.50 0.84 6.74
N LYS A 187 4.38 1.75 7.72
CA LYS A 187 3.19 2.58 7.92
C LYS A 187 3.19 3.70 6.88
N TYR A 188 2.52 3.45 5.75
CA TYR A 188 2.38 4.46 4.72
C TYR A 188 1.45 5.58 5.16
N PHE A 189 1.88 6.82 4.93
CA PHE A 189 1.04 8.00 5.01
C PHE A 189 0.24 8.16 3.70
N ASN A 190 -0.10 9.36 3.26
CA ASN A 190 -0.99 9.54 2.11
C ASN A 190 -0.19 9.43 0.81
N VAL A 191 -0.07 8.22 0.30
CA VAL A 191 0.69 7.93 -0.93
C VAL A 191 -0.08 8.44 -2.15
N TYR A 192 0.64 9.07 -3.09
CA TYR A 192 0.11 9.51 -4.37
C TYR A 192 1.10 9.25 -5.52
N GLY A 193 0.60 9.16 -6.74
CA GLY A 193 1.45 9.03 -7.93
C GLY A 193 0.88 8.15 -9.03
N PRO A 194 1.70 7.80 -10.04
CA PRO A 194 1.28 7.01 -11.19
C PRO A 194 0.75 5.63 -10.78
N ARG A 195 -0.20 5.10 -11.57
CA ARG A 195 -0.95 3.85 -11.37
C ARG A 195 -2.02 3.89 -10.27
N GLU A 196 -2.26 5.06 -9.65
CA GLU A 196 -3.32 5.23 -8.66
C GLU A 196 -4.72 5.39 -9.27
N PHE A 197 -4.82 5.79 -10.53
CA PHE A 197 -6.05 6.14 -11.23
C PHE A 197 -7.20 5.14 -11.02
N TYR A 198 -6.89 3.84 -11.02
CA TYR A 198 -7.91 2.78 -10.93
C TYR A 198 -8.47 2.55 -9.53
N LYS A 199 -8.01 3.28 -8.51
CA LYS A 199 -8.64 3.33 -7.19
C LYS A 199 -9.97 4.09 -7.17
N ASN A 200 -10.30 4.80 -8.25
CA ASN A 200 -11.54 5.59 -8.39
C ASN A 200 -11.74 6.57 -7.21
N LYS A 201 -12.90 6.47 -6.52
CA LYS A 201 -13.25 7.35 -5.39
C LYS A 201 -12.32 7.25 -4.18
N THR A 202 -11.57 6.15 -4.05
CA THR A 202 -10.62 5.93 -2.96
C THR A 202 -9.19 6.33 -3.32
N ALA A 203 -8.97 6.92 -4.50
CA ALA A 203 -7.70 7.52 -4.88
C ALA A 203 -7.39 8.73 -3.99
N SER A 204 -6.11 9.08 -3.88
CA SER A 204 -5.67 10.25 -3.12
C SER A 204 -6.34 11.53 -3.62
N MET A 205 -6.48 12.51 -2.73
CA MET A 205 -7.02 13.82 -3.11
C MET A 205 -6.12 14.53 -4.13
N VAL A 206 -4.83 14.21 -4.20
CA VAL A 206 -3.94 14.71 -5.25
C VAL A 206 -4.45 14.32 -6.63
N VAL A 207 -4.77 13.03 -6.84
CA VAL A 207 -5.32 12.55 -8.12
C VAL A 207 -6.72 13.09 -8.37
N GLN A 208 -7.58 13.12 -7.35
CA GLN A 208 -8.96 13.59 -7.50
C GLN A 208 -9.02 15.07 -7.86
N PHE A 209 -8.30 15.94 -7.15
CA PHE A 209 -8.23 17.37 -7.46
C PHE A 209 -7.54 17.63 -8.80
N GLY A 210 -6.43 16.93 -9.09
CA GLY A 210 -5.76 17.06 -10.39
C GLY A 210 -6.69 16.76 -11.56
N HIS A 211 -7.51 15.71 -11.46
CA HIS A 211 -8.50 15.39 -12.48
C HIS A 211 -9.64 16.42 -12.59
N GLN A 212 -10.09 17.00 -11.47
CA GLN A 212 -11.08 18.06 -11.51
C GLN A 212 -10.51 19.27 -12.26
N ILE A 213 -9.31 19.73 -11.90
CA ILE A 213 -8.63 20.88 -12.52
C ILE A 213 -8.42 20.65 -14.02
N LEU A 214 -7.86 19.51 -14.43
CA LEU A 214 -7.61 19.17 -15.84
C LEU A 214 -8.88 19.07 -16.68
N LYS A 215 -10.03 18.77 -16.06
CA LYS A 215 -11.35 18.75 -16.74
C LYS A 215 -12.04 20.10 -16.77
N GLY A 216 -11.39 21.16 -16.31
CA GLY A 216 -11.99 22.49 -16.21
C GLY A 216 -13.03 22.62 -15.09
N LEU A 217 -13.06 21.68 -14.14
CA LEU A 217 -13.99 21.73 -13.01
C LEU A 217 -13.34 22.44 -11.83
N THR A 218 -14.17 23.14 -11.04
CA THR A 218 -13.74 23.75 -9.78
C THR A 218 -13.52 22.68 -8.72
N PRO A 219 -12.31 22.59 -8.10
CA PRO A 219 -12.05 21.65 -7.01
C PRO A 219 -12.98 21.91 -5.82
N LYS A 220 -13.58 20.80 -5.30
CA LYS A 220 -14.49 20.86 -4.16
C LYS A 220 -13.74 20.50 -2.88
N LEU A 221 -13.66 21.45 -1.98
CA LEU A 221 -13.03 21.37 -0.67
C LEU A 221 -14.10 21.37 0.43
N PHE A 222 -13.85 20.65 1.51
CA PHE A 222 -14.68 20.83 2.71
C PHE A 222 -14.35 22.14 3.42
N GLU A 223 -15.35 22.76 4.03
CA GLU A 223 -15.13 23.88 4.93
C GLU A 223 -14.14 23.48 6.04
N GLY A 224 -13.14 24.33 6.30
CA GLY A 224 -12.05 24.03 7.23
C GLY A 224 -10.93 23.13 6.69
N SER A 225 -10.92 22.83 5.38
CA SER A 225 -9.88 22.02 4.73
C SER A 225 -8.48 22.61 4.82
N ASP A 226 -8.36 23.90 5.08
CA ASP A 226 -7.10 24.59 5.41
C ASP A 226 -6.44 24.09 6.71
N LYS A 227 -7.24 23.51 7.61
CA LYS A 227 -6.81 22.97 8.92
C LYS A 227 -6.69 21.45 8.93
N ILE A 228 -7.17 20.75 7.92
CA ILE A 228 -7.08 19.30 7.81
C ILE A 228 -5.74 18.95 7.16
N LEU A 229 -4.76 18.60 8.00
CA LEU A 229 -3.40 18.32 7.58
C LEU A 229 -3.17 16.83 7.34
N ARG A 230 -2.44 16.52 6.27
CA ARG A 230 -1.97 15.15 5.95
C ARG A 230 -0.53 15.21 5.44
N ASP A 231 0.24 14.18 5.75
CA ASP A 231 1.55 13.99 5.14
C ASP A 231 1.36 13.24 3.80
N PHE A 232 1.70 13.90 2.70
CA PHE A 232 1.59 13.35 1.36
C PHE A 232 2.97 12.89 0.89
N ILE A 233 3.09 11.61 0.55
CA ILE A 233 4.34 11.01 0.10
C ILE A 233 4.21 10.47 -1.32
N TYR A 234 5.23 10.75 -2.16
CA TYR A 234 5.24 10.29 -3.54
C TYR A 234 5.57 8.80 -3.63
N ILE A 235 4.98 8.12 -4.60
CA ILE A 235 5.09 6.67 -4.75
C ILE A 235 6.54 6.18 -4.88
N GLU A 236 7.43 6.93 -5.53
CA GLU A 236 8.83 6.51 -5.67
C GLU A 236 9.56 6.47 -4.33
N ASP A 237 9.24 7.38 -3.39
CA ASP A 237 9.79 7.35 -2.03
C ASP A 237 9.29 6.13 -1.25
N VAL A 238 8.02 5.73 -1.50
CA VAL A 238 7.46 4.50 -0.93
C VAL A 238 8.16 3.26 -1.50
N ILE A 239 8.42 3.23 -2.81
CA ILE A 239 9.19 2.14 -3.43
C ILE A 239 10.60 2.10 -2.85
N GLN A 240 11.26 3.26 -2.73
CA GLN A 240 12.58 3.34 -2.11
C GLN A 240 12.57 2.79 -0.67
N ALA A 241 11.54 3.13 0.13
CA ALA A 241 11.40 2.62 1.49
C ALA A 241 11.25 1.08 1.52
N ASN A 242 10.43 0.50 0.61
CA ASN A 242 10.29 -0.94 0.48
C ASN A 242 11.62 -1.63 0.16
N ILE A 243 12.38 -1.08 -0.79
CA ILE A 243 13.65 -1.67 -1.20
C ILE A 243 14.70 -1.54 -0.09
N LYS A 244 14.75 -0.41 0.62
CA LYS A 244 15.64 -0.25 1.79
C LYS A 244 15.26 -1.20 2.93
N ALA A 245 13.97 -1.51 3.09
CA ALA A 245 13.46 -2.46 4.09
C ALA A 245 13.89 -3.92 3.84
N CYS A 246 14.45 -4.25 2.67
CA CYS A 246 15.00 -5.58 2.39
C CYS A 246 16.30 -5.89 3.14
N ASN A 247 17.01 -4.87 3.62
CA ASN A 247 18.21 -5.02 4.46
C ASN A 247 18.15 -4.02 5.62
N PRO A 248 17.24 -4.22 6.58
CA PRO A 248 17.06 -3.29 7.68
C PRO A 248 18.18 -3.46 8.72
N LYS A 249 18.55 -2.38 9.40
CA LYS A 249 19.40 -2.49 10.60
C LYS A 249 18.73 -3.28 11.72
N LYS A 250 17.39 -3.26 11.75
CA LYS A 250 16.57 -3.97 12.73
C LYS A 250 15.20 -4.25 12.11
N SER A 251 14.68 -5.46 12.30
CA SER A 251 13.29 -5.78 12.01
C SER A 251 12.33 -4.99 12.91
N GLY A 252 11.16 -4.63 12.40
CA GLY A 252 10.17 -3.86 13.14
C GLY A 252 9.20 -3.09 12.25
N VAL A 253 8.50 -2.13 12.81
CA VAL A 253 7.52 -1.30 12.12
C VAL A 253 8.00 0.14 12.05
N TYR A 254 7.88 0.78 10.89
CA TYR A 254 8.43 2.10 10.62
C TYR A 254 7.42 3.00 9.91
N ASN A 255 7.42 4.29 10.25
CA ASN A 255 6.67 5.29 9.51
C ASN A 255 7.32 5.58 8.15
N VAL A 256 6.47 5.73 7.12
CA VAL A 256 6.89 6.12 5.76
C VAL A 256 6.08 7.34 5.33
N GLY A 257 6.62 8.49 5.60
CA GLY A 257 6.08 9.81 5.31
C GLY A 257 7.22 10.80 5.10
N THR A 258 6.88 12.03 4.73
CA THR A 258 7.86 13.11 4.50
C THR A 258 8.22 13.88 5.77
N GLY A 259 7.40 13.77 6.81
CA GLY A 259 7.47 14.60 8.02
C GLY A 259 6.93 16.02 7.81
N MET A 260 6.37 16.32 6.64
CA MET A 260 5.81 17.64 6.29
C MET A 260 4.32 17.51 5.96
N ALA A 261 3.48 17.89 6.90
CA ALA A 261 2.03 17.91 6.68
C ALA A 261 1.62 19.09 5.79
N ARG A 262 0.64 18.85 4.92
CA ARG A 262 0.00 19.84 4.03
C ARG A 262 -1.50 19.77 4.21
N SER A 263 -2.18 20.90 4.07
CA SER A 263 -3.63 20.95 4.02
C SER A 263 -4.13 20.49 2.64
N PHE A 264 -5.42 20.11 2.57
CA PHE A 264 -6.03 19.83 1.27
C PHE A 264 -6.11 21.07 0.39
N GLU A 265 -6.22 22.26 1.00
CA GLU A 265 -6.16 23.51 0.29
C GLU A 265 -4.79 23.80 -0.31
N ASP A 266 -3.70 23.49 0.42
CA ASP A 266 -2.33 23.57 -0.11
C ASP A 266 -2.18 22.70 -1.36
N ILE A 267 -2.75 21.47 -1.35
CA ILE A 267 -2.69 20.57 -2.50
C ILE A 267 -3.37 21.17 -3.72
N VAL A 268 -4.56 21.77 -3.55
CA VAL A 268 -5.25 22.45 -4.67
C VAL A 268 -4.41 23.61 -5.19
N ASN A 269 -3.87 24.46 -4.30
CA ASN A 269 -3.03 25.58 -4.68
C ASN A 269 -1.79 25.15 -5.48
N ILE A 270 -1.10 24.10 -5.00
CA ILE A 270 0.07 23.54 -5.68
C ILE A 270 -0.33 22.99 -7.06
N LEU A 271 -1.40 22.21 -7.15
CA LEU A 271 -1.84 21.62 -8.40
C LEU A 271 -2.24 22.68 -9.43
N GLN A 272 -3.01 23.71 -9.03
CA GLN A 272 -3.39 24.81 -9.93
C GLN A 272 -2.17 25.56 -10.44
N LYS A 273 -1.21 25.82 -9.57
CA LYS A 273 0.06 26.46 -9.94
C LYS A 273 0.88 25.63 -10.91
N GLU A 274 1.11 24.34 -10.60
CA GLU A 274 1.96 23.46 -11.42
C GLU A 274 1.31 23.08 -12.76
N LEU A 275 -0.02 23.06 -12.82
CA LEU A 275 -0.77 22.82 -14.07
C LEU A 275 -1.00 24.09 -14.87
N GLU A 276 -0.68 25.27 -14.32
CA GLU A 276 -0.97 26.59 -14.91
C GLU A 276 -2.48 26.79 -15.22
N ILE A 277 -3.35 26.19 -14.40
CA ILE A 277 -4.81 26.23 -14.53
C ILE A 277 -5.42 26.69 -13.21
N ASP A 278 -6.10 27.83 -13.18
CA ASP A 278 -6.85 28.30 -12.02
C ASP A 278 -8.36 28.20 -12.29
N ASN A 279 -9.00 27.19 -11.70
CA ASN A 279 -10.44 26.95 -11.76
C ASN A 279 -11.17 27.46 -10.51
N GLY A 280 -10.51 28.26 -9.65
CA GLY A 280 -11.03 28.65 -8.35
C GLY A 280 -11.13 27.49 -7.35
N LYS A 281 -11.93 27.69 -6.31
CA LYS A 281 -12.22 26.68 -5.25
C LYS A 281 -13.67 26.79 -4.85
N GLU A 282 -14.33 25.66 -4.65
CA GLU A 282 -15.69 25.58 -4.12
C GLU A 282 -15.63 24.92 -2.73
N TYR A 283 -16.17 25.58 -1.71
CA TYR A 283 -16.25 25.02 -0.37
C TYR A 283 -17.63 24.43 -0.13
N ILE A 284 -17.68 23.21 0.35
CA ILE A 284 -18.88 22.45 0.67
C ILE A 284 -18.89 22.09 2.16
N PRO A 285 -20.07 21.94 2.79
CA PRO A 285 -20.14 21.54 4.20
C PRO A 285 -19.36 20.24 4.47
N ASN A 286 -18.66 20.20 5.59
CA ASN A 286 -17.98 19.00 6.05
C ASN A 286 -19.04 18.04 6.63
N PRO A 287 -19.17 16.77 6.15
CA PRO A 287 -20.20 15.83 6.56
C PRO A 287 -20.06 15.39 8.02
#